data_955add9533801e59e6e4d3c166b06b54
#
_entry.id   955add9533801e59e6e4d3c166b06b54
#
_cell.length_a   1.000
_cell.length_b   1.000
_cell.length_c   1.000
_cell.angle_alpha   90.00
_cell.angle_beta   90.00
_cell.angle_gamma   90.00
#
_symmetry.space_group_name_H-M   'P 1'
#
loop_
_entity.id
_entity.type
_entity.pdbx_description
1 polymer ?
#
loop_
_entity_poly.entity_id
_entity_poly.type
_entity_poly.pdbx_seq_one_letter_code
_entity_poly.pdbx_strand_id
1 'polypeptide(L)'
;YMVVVLGYLFGYFVIALILLPLYYRLKLTSIYSYLDQRFGFWSYKTGAGFFIISRTLGASLRMFLVINVLQIFVFDAWNIPFWVNVLVFIILIILYTLKGGIKTIIWTDTLQTTFMLLAVVLSVIYISKDMDISLVKLVSAVKESPVSKMFITDWHHERFFLKQFFSGM
;
A
#
# COMPACT_ATOMS: atom_id res chain seq x y z
N TYR A 1 -13.99 2.53 -1.50
CA TYR A 1 -12.60 2.14 -1.76
C TYR A 1 -12.23 2.22 -3.24
N MET A 2 -13.10 1.76 -4.17
CA MET A 2 -12.85 1.82 -5.62
C MET A 2 -12.60 3.24 -6.14
N VAL A 3 -13.29 4.25 -5.60
CA VAL A 3 -13.10 5.66 -5.98
C VAL A 3 -11.71 6.16 -5.60
N VAL A 4 -11.16 5.71 -4.46
CA VAL A 4 -9.78 6.02 -4.05
C VAL A 4 -8.78 5.42 -5.03
N VAL A 5 -9.02 4.20 -5.52
CA VAL A 5 -8.18 3.55 -6.53
C VAL A 5 -8.19 4.31 -7.86
N LEU A 6 -9.35 4.85 -8.27
CA LEU A 6 -9.44 5.74 -9.42
C LEU A 6 -8.65 7.04 -9.21
N GLY A 7 -8.66 7.58 -7.98
CA GLY A 7 -7.82 8.72 -7.60
C GLY A 7 -6.33 8.41 -7.76
N TYR A 8 -5.86 7.26 -7.28
CA TYR A 8 -4.48 6.83 -7.49
C TYR A 8 -4.11 6.70 -8.98
N LEU A 9 -4.99 6.10 -9.78
CA LEU A 9 -4.77 5.95 -11.22
C LEU A 9 -4.60 7.31 -11.89
N PHE A 10 -5.45 8.27 -11.55
CA PHE A 10 -5.34 9.63 -12.07
C PHE A 10 -4.05 10.32 -11.58
N GLY A 11 -3.70 10.16 -10.30
CA GLY A 11 -2.43 10.66 -9.75
C GLY A 11 -1.22 10.10 -10.50
N TYR A 12 -1.17 8.80 -10.78
CA TYR A 12 -0.11 8.19 -11.59
C TYR A 12 -0.08 8.73 -13.01
N PHE A 13 -1.23 9.03 -13.60
CA PHE A 13 -1.29 9.62 -14.94
C PHE A 13 -0.68 11.03 -14.95
N VAL A 14 -0.99 11.84 -13.96
CA VAL A 14 -0.39 13.19 -13.78
C VAL A 14 1.12 13.08 -13.58
N ILE A 15 1.58 12.14 -12.74
CA ILE A 15 3.00 11.89 -12.53
C ILE A 15 3.68 11.50 -13.84
N ALA A 16 3.08 10.59 -14.62
CA ALA A 16 3.65 10.11 -15.88
C ALA A 16 3.72 11.20 -16.94
N LEU A 17 2.72 12.08 -17.04
CA LEU A 17 2.67 13.10 -18.09
C LEU A 17 3.40 14.39 -17.73
N ILE A 18 3.47 14.76 -16.46
CA ILE A 18 4.02 16.05 -16.02
C ILE A 18 5.37 15.84 -15.32
N LEU A 19 5.43 15.00 -14.29
CA LEU A 19 6.65 14.84 -13.52
C LEU A 19 7.74 14.09 -14.29
N LEU A 20 7.39 12.99 -14.93
CA LEU A 20 8.37 12.16 -15.63
C LEU A 20 9.11 12.93 -16.75
N PRO A 21 8.44 13.67 -17.66
CA PRO A 21 9.13 14.51 -18.63
C PRO A 21 9.99 15.61 -17.98
N LEU A 22 9.53 16.18 -16.86
CA LEU A 22 10.29 17.18 -16.12
C LEU A 22 11.60 16.60 -15.56
N TYR A 23 11.56 15.39 -15.01
CA TYR A 23 12.75 14.68 -14.55
C TYR A 23 13.77 14.44 -15.65
N TYR A 24 13.32 13.98 -16.82
CA TYR A 24 14.20 13.74 -17.97
C TYR A 24 14.81 15.03 -18.50
N ARG A 25 14.02 16.10 -18.61
CA ARG A 25 14.50 17.39 -19.11
C ARG A 25 15.53 18.03 -18.19
N LEU A 26 15.33 17.92 -16.87
CA LEU A 26 16.22 18.53 -15.87
C LEU A 26 17.33 17.58 -15.40
N LYS A 27 17.39 16.34 -15.93
CA LYS A 27 18.34 15.29 -15.53
C LYS A 27 18.40 15.09 -14.02
N LEU A 28 17.24 15.13 -13.37
CA LEU A 28 17.13 15.03 -11.92
C LEU A 28 17.14 13.56 -11.48
N THR A 29 17.85 13.28 -10.41
CA THR A 29 17.85 11.95 -9.78
C THR A 29 16.70 11.77 -8.78
N SER A 30 16.14 12.89 -8.27
CA SER A 30 15.01 12.85 -7.33
C SER A 30 14.26 14.18 -7.32
N ILE A 31 12.99 14.17 -6.86
CA ILE A 31 12.18 15.38 -6.66
C ILE A 31 12.84 16.34 -5.66
N TYR A 32 13.58 15.81 -4.71
CA TYR A 32 14.24 16.62 -3.69
C TYR A 32 15.36 17.46 -4.28
N SER A 33 16.07 16.96 -5.29
CA SER A 33 17.07 17.75 -6.05
C SER A 33 16.43 18.94 -6.79
N TYR A 34 15.20 18.76 -7.28
CA TYR A 34 14.41 19.85 -7.87
C TYR A 34 14.03 20.91 -6.82
N LEU A 35 13.59 20.45 -5.64
CA LEU A 35 13.27 21.36 -4.52
C LEU A 35 14.49 22.19 -4.09
N ASP A 36 15.66 21.56 -4.06
CA ASP A 36 16.92 22.26 -3.73
C ASP A 36 17.25 23.35 -4.73
N GLN A 37 17.20 23.03 -6.03
CA GLN A 37 17.52 23.99 -7.09
C GLN A 37 16.53 25.16 -7.18
N ARG A 38 15.24 24.95 -6.87
CA ARG A 38 14.20 25.96 -7.05
C ARG A 38 13.87 26.73 -5.77
N PHE A 39 13.88 26.05 -4.62
CA PHE A 39 13.43 26.60 -3.33
C PHE A 39 14.53 26.58 -2.26
N GLY A 40 15.69 26.03 -2.59
CA GLY A 40 16.87 26.03 -1.74
C GLY A 40 16.91 24.92 -0.69
N PHE A 41 18.02 24.89 0.03
CA PHE A 41 18.40 23.83 0.98
C PHE A 41 17.34 23.47 2.03
N TRP A 42 16.67 24.45 2.61
CA TRP A 42 15.66 24.19 3.64
C TRP A 42 14.45 23.45 3.09
N SER A 43 13.99 23.77 1.90
CA SER A 43 12.89 23.06 1.25
C SER A 43 13.26 21.60 0.93
N TYR A 44 14.50 21.39 0.45
CA TYR A 44 15.05 20.05 0.26
C TYR A 44 15.03 19.23 1.55
N LYS A 45 15.58 19.77 2.64
CA LYS A 45 15.68 19.06 3.93
C LYS A 45 14.31 18.75 4.52
N THR A 46 13.40 19.71 4.49
CA THR A 46 12.03 19.53 4.99
C THR A 46 11.29 18.46 4.20
N GLY A 47 11.34 18.51 2.86
CA GLY A 47 10.71 17.51 2.01
C GLY A 47 11.28 16.10 2.24
N ALA A 48 12.60 15.97 2.30
CA ALA A 48 13.25 14.69 2.58
C ALA A 48 12.92 14.17 3.98
N GLY A 49 12.83 15.03 4.99
CA GLY A 49 12.46 14.67 6.35
C GLY A 49 11.04 14.13 6.44
N PHE A 50 10.06 14.83 5.86
CA PHE A 50 8.67 14.36 5.80
C PHE A 50 8.54 13.04 5.04
N PHE A 51 9.30 12.86 3.96
CA PHE A 51 9.31 11.60 3.23
C PHE A 51 9.77 10.43 4.10
N ILE A 52 10.91 10.60 4.79
CA ILE A 52 11.45 9.55 5.66
C ILE A 52 10.44 9.20 6.76
N ILE A 53 9.88 10.21 7.45
CA ILE A 53 8.87 10.00 8.50
C ILE A 53 7.65 9.24 7.94
N SER A 54 7.09 9.70 6.83
CA SER A 54 5.92 9.07 6.20
C SER A 54 6.19 7.62 5.79
N ARG A 55 7.36 7.35 5.19
CA ARG A 55 7.74 6.00 4.78
C ARG A 55 8.01 5.07 5.96
N THR A 56 8.65 5.59 7.01
CA THR A 56 8.90 4.82 8.23
C THR A 56 7.59 4.45 8.92
N LEU A 57 6.67 5.41 9.09
CA LEU A 57 5.35 5.14 9.67
C LEU A 57 4.56 4.13 8.85
N GLY A 58 4.50 4.29 7.54
CA GLY A 58 3.80 3.36 6.67
C GLY A 58 4.40 1.94 6.65
N ALA A 59 5.72 1.81 6.74
CA ALA A 59 6.40 0.53 6.87
C ALA A 59 6.14 -0.11 8.23
N SER A 60 6.20 0.67 9.32
CA SER A 60 5.95 0.20 10.67
C SER A 60 4.53 -0.34 10.85
N LEU A 61 3.52 0.35 10.29
CA LEU A 61 2.13 -0.11 10.34
C LEU A 61 1.95 -1.45 9.62
N ARG A 62 2.53 -1.62 8.43
CA ARG A 62 2.47 -2.89 7.70
C ARG A 62 3.16 -4.01 8.46
N MET A 63 4.35 -3.75 9.00
CA MET A 63 5.10 -4.70 9.81
C MET A 63 4.31 -5.10 11.07
N PHE A 64 3.70 -4.15 11.76
CA PHE A 64 2.88 -4.41 12.94
C PHE A 64 1.73 -5.36 12.63
N LEU A 65 1.00 -5.15 11.51
CA LEU A 65 -0.10 -6.02 11.11
C LEU A 65 0.38 -7.46 10.86
N VAL A 66 1.48 -7.63 10.13
CA VAL A 66 2.03 -8.97 9.83
C VAL A 66 2.49 -9.67 11.11
N ILE A 67 3.24 -8.97 11.97
CA ILE A 67 3.75 -9.54 13.23
C ILE A 67 2.60 -9.90 14.16
N ASN A 68 1.55 -9.05 14.24
CA ASN A 68 0.40 -9.31 15.09
C ASN A 68 -0.37 -10.57 14.65
N VAL A 69 -0.57 -10.74 13.34
CA VAL A 69 -1.19 -11.96 12.81
C VAL A 69 -0.35 -13.20 13.14
N LEU A 70 0.97 -13.14 12.92
CA LEU A 70 1.86 -14.25 13.25
C LEU A 70 1.92 -14.53 14.75
N GLN A 71 1.86 -13.48 15.58
CA GLN A 71 1.81 -13.64 17.03
C GLN A 71 0.60 -14.47 17.42
N ILE A 72 -0.60 -14.07 17.00
CA ILE A 72 -1.86 -14.72 17.38
C ILE A 72 -1.93 -16.18 16.89
N PHE A 73 -1.53 -16.44 15.64
CA PHE A 73 -1.73 -17.76 15.03
C PHE A 73 -0.58 -18.74 15.24
N VAL A 74 0.63 -18.27 15.54
CA VAL A 74 1.83 -19.11 15.62
C VAL A 74 2.54 -18.99 16.96
N PHE A 75 2.90 -17.77 17.36
CA PHE A 75 3.82 -17.56 18.47
C PHE A 75 3.17 -17.59 19.85
N ASP A 76 1.87 -17.28 19.95
CA ASP A 76 1.13 -17.39 21.21
C ASP A 76 1.05 -18.84 21.70
N ALA A 77 0.97 -19.81 20.78
CA ALA A 77 1.01 -21.23 21.12
C ALA A 77 2.33 -21.66 21.76
N TRP A 78 3.42 -20.92 21.54
CA TRP A 78 4.76 -21.17 22.07
C TRP A 78 5.14 -20.24 23.22
N ASN A 79 4.20 -19.41 23.70
CA ASN A 79 4.42 -18.39 24.72
C ASN A 79 5.58 -17.44 24.42
N ILE A 80 5.84 -17.14 23.15
CA ILE A 80 6.89 -16.23 22.72
C ILE A 80 6.36 -14.80 22.85
N PRO A 81 7.03 -13.91 23.62
CA PRO A 81 6.58 -12.55 23.79
C PRO A 81 6.69 -11.74 22.49
N PHE A 82 5.76 -10.83 22.25
CA PHE A 82 5.64 -10.02 21.03
C PHE A 82 6.94 -9.29 20.62
N TRP A 83 7.68 -8.74 21.59
CA TRP A 83 8.93 -8.03 21.32
C TRP A 83 10.03 -8.91 20.70
N VAL A 84 10.09 -10.22 21.05
CA VAL A 84 11.01 -11.17 20.47
C VAL A 84 10.69 -11.37 18.99
N ASN A 85 9.41 -11.53 18.67
CA ASN A 85 8.94 -11.66 17.30
C ASN A 85 9.31 -10.42 16.46
N VAL A 86 9.10 -9.21 17.01
CA VAL A 86 9.51 -7.95 16.37
C VAL A 86 11.02 -7.95 16.09
N LEU A 87 11.84 -8.31 17.06
CA LEU A 87 13.29 -8.36 16.90
C LEU A 87 13.75 -9.34 15.82
N VAL A 88 13.18 -10.54 15.81
CA VAL A 88 13.47 -11.56 14.79
C VAL A 88 13.18 -11.01 13.38
N PHE A 89 12.02 -10.37 13.18
CA PHE A 89 11.67 -9.78 11.89
C PHE A 89 12.62 -8.65 11.49
N ILE A 90 12.99 -7.76 12.41
CA ILE A 90 13.93 -6.68 12.14
C ILE A 90 15.29 -7.27 11.72
N ILE A 91 15.79 -8.25 12.45
CA ILE A 91 17.07 -8.90 12.13
C ILE A 91 17.03 -9.57 10.76
N LEU A 92 15.94 -10.29 10.44
CA LEU A 92 15.77 -10.93 9.14
C LEU A 92 15.76 -9.90 8.00
N ILE A 93 15.02 -8.78 8.17
CA ILE A 93 14.96 -7.70 7.19
C ILE A 93 16.36 -7.11 6.96
N ILE A 94 17.08 -6.82 8.02
CA ILE A 94 18.44 -6.28 7.93
C ILE A 94 19.37 -7.27 7.21
N LEU A 95 19.34 -8.55 7.57
CA LEU A 95 20.20 -9.57 6.98
C LEU A 95 19.99 -9.72 5.48
N TYR A 96 18.74 -9.84 5.02
CA TYR A 96 18.52 -10.00 3.58
C TYR A 96 18.76 -8.70 2.80
N THR A 97 18.49 -7.53 3.42
CA THR A 97 18.71 -6.23 2.79
C THR A 97 20.20 -5.92 2.64
N LEU A 98 21.01 -6.20 3.66
CA LEU A 98 22.46 -5.98 3.61
C LEU A 98 23.14 -6.83 2.54
N LYS A 99 22.73 -8.10 2.37
CA LYS A 99 23.32 -9.00 1.36
C LYS A 99 22.75 -8.78 -0.04
N GLY A 100 21.47 -8.50 -0.15
CA GLY A 100 20.78 -8.47 -1.44
C GLY A 100 20.64 -7.10 -2.08
N GLY A 101 20.82 -6.01 -1.33
CA GLY A 101 20.65 -4.65 -1.81
C GLY A 101 19.25 -4.38 -2.37
N ILE A 102 19.14 -3.36 -3.23
CA ILE A 102 17.87 -2.90 -3.81
C ILE A 102 17.21 -3.99 -4.67
N LYS A 103 18.00 -4.83 -5.35
CA LYS A 103 17.47 -5.90 -6.20
C LYS A 103 16.65 -6.91 -5.41
N THR A 104 17.08 -7.27 -4.21
CA THR A 104 16.36 -8.21 -3.35
C THR A 104 15.05 -7.61 -2.86
N ILE A 105 15.03 -6.31 -2.54
CA ILE A 105 13.80 -5.61 -2.12
C ILE A 105 12.75 -5.67 -3.24
N ILE A 106 13.14 -5.41 -4.49
CA ILE A 106 12.22 -5.48 -5.64
C ILE A 106 11.65 -6.91 -5.79
N TRP A 107 12.49 -7.93 -5.66
CA TRP A 107 12.03 -9.31 -5.76
C TRP A 107 11.09 -9.72 -4.62
N THR A 108 11.40 -9.33 -3.39
CA THR A 108 10.53 -9.61 -2.24
C THR A 108 9.19 -8.88 -2.34
N ASP A 109 9.17 -7.63 -2.80
CA ASP A 109 7.92 -6.87 -3.02
C ASP A 109 7.06 -7.50 -4.12
N THR A 110 7.67 -7.95 -5.21
CA THR A 110 6.97 -8.65 -6.29
C THR A 110 6.36 -9.96 -5.79
N LEU A 111 7.13 -10.74 -5.04
CA LEU A 111 6.68 -12.01 -4.46
C LEU A 111 5.54 -11.78 -3.46
N GLN A 112 5.67 -10.78 -2.58
CA GLN A 112 4.64 -10.39 -1.62
C GLN A 112 3.33 -10.00 -2.33
N THR A 113 3.41 -9.19 -3.38
CA THR A 113 2.23 -8.77 -4.16
C THR A 113 1.57 -9.96 -4.83
N THR A 114 2.36 -10.87 -5.40
CA THR A 114 1.86 -12.09 -6.03
C THR A 114 1.12 -12.97 -5.03
N PHE A 115 1.70 -13.23 -3.86
CA PHE A 115 1.03 -14.01 -2.81
C PHE A 115 -0.22 -13.33 -2.26
N MET A 116 -0.20 -12.00 -2.14
CA MET A 116 -1.37 -11.25 -1.71
C MET A 116 -2.53 -11.40 -2.70
N LEU A 117 -2.27 -11.27 -4.00
CA LEU A 117 -3.29 -11.47 -5.05
C LEU A 117 -3.80 -12.92 -5.05
N LEU A 118 -2.90 -13.88 -4.92
CA LEU A 118 -3.26 -15.29 -4.84
C LEU A 118 -4.14 -15.57 -3.61
N ALA A 119 -3.81 -15.02 -2.46
CA ALA A 119 -4.61 -15.15 -1.24
C ALA A 119 -6.02 -14.56 -1.41
N VAL A 120 -6.15 -13.40 -2.07
CA VAL A 120 -7.46 -12.81 -2.37
C VAL A 120 -8.29 -13.72 -3.27
N VAL A 121 -7.69 -14.25 -4.35
CA VAL A 121 -8.38 -15.16 -5.27
C VAL A 121 -8.84 -16.44 -4.55
N LEU A 122 -7.94 -17.05 -3.77
CA LEU A 122 -8.27 -18.25 -2.99
C LEU A 122 -9.37 -17.97 -1.96
N SER A 123 -9.35 -16.82 -1.28
CA SER A 123 -10.39 -16.44 -0.33
C SER A 123 -11.75 -16.30 -0.99
N VAL A 124 -11.83 -15.68 -2.17
CA VAL A 124 -13.09 -15.55 -2.93
C VAL A 124 -13.61 -16.93 -3.34
N ILE A 125 -12.74 -17.83 -3.81
CA ILE A 125 -13.11 -19.19 -4.20
C ILE A 125 -13.61 -19.97 -2.97
N TYR A 126 -12.91 -19.85 -1.84
CA TYR A 126 -13.27 -20.55 -0.61
C TYR A 126 -14.63 -20.08 -0.05
N ILE A 127 -14.84 -18.77 0.00
CA ILE A 127 -16.12 -18.18 0.43
C ILE A 127 -17.26 -18.63 -0.50
N SER A 128 -17.04 -18.61 -1.82
CA SER A 128 -18.03 -19.06 -2.80
C SER A 128 -18.43 -20.54 -2.58
N LYS A 129 -17.45 -21.38 -2.25
CA LYS A 129 -17.66 -22.80 -1.98
C LYS A 129 -18.35 -23.04 -0.63
N ASP A 130 -17.96 -22.30 0.41
CA ASP A 130 -18.51 -22.43 1.76
C ASP A 130 -19.98 -21.96 1.82
N MET A 131 -20.32 -20.95 1.05
CA MET A 131 -21.70 -20.45 0.90
C MET A 131 -22.56 -21.29 -0.06
N ASP A 132 -22.00 -22.31 -0.70
CA ASP A 132 -22.66 -23.12 -1.75
C ASP A 132 -23.28 -22.28 -2.89
N ILE A 133 -22.63 -21.14 -3.20
CA ILE A 133 -23.08 -20.18 -4.20
C ILE A 133 -22.05 -20.13 -5.34
N SER A 134 -22.54 -20.25 -6.59
CA SER A 134 -21.68 -20.06 -7.77
C SER A 134 -21.07 -18.65 -7.78
N LEU A 135 -19.83 -18.52 -8.26
CA LEU A 135 -19.12 -17.23 -8.41
C LEU A 135 -19.98 -16.17 -9.12
N VAL A 136 -20.77 -16.58 -10.11
CA VAL A 136 -21.69 -15.66 -10.83
C VAL A 136 -22.80 -15.14 -9.91
N LYS A 137 -23.39 -16.00 -9.08
CA LYS A 137 -24.40 -15.61 -8.08
C LYS A 137 -23.80 -14.73 -6.98
N LEU A 138 -22.56 -14.98 -6.59
CA LEU A 138 -21.84 -14.15 -5.62
C LEU A 138 -21.62 -12.73 -6.17
N VAL A 139 -21.23 -12.59 -7.42
CA VAL A 139 -21.11 -11.28 -8.09
C VAL A 139 -22.46 -10.57 -8.18
N SER A 140 -23.55 -11.26 -8.51
CA SER A 140 -24.90 -10.67 -8.54
C SER A 140 -25.37 -10.24 -7.15
N ALA A 141 -25.15 -11.07 -6.13
CA ALA A 141 -25.48 -10.73 -4.73
C ALA A 141 -24.71 -9.49 -4.23
N VAL A 142 -23.43 -9.37 -4.58
CA VAL A 142 -22.63 -8.18 -4.28
C VAL A 142 -23.17 -6.96 -5.03
N LYS A 143 -23.58 -7.12 -6.29
CA LYS A 143 -24.14 -6.02 -7.11
C LYS A 143 -25.46 -5.48 -6.56
N GLU A 144 -26.30 -6.34 -6.00
CA GLU A 144 -27.58 -5.98 -5.38
C GLU A 144 -27.42 -5.42 -3.95
N SER A 145 -26.26 -5.60 -3.34
CA SER A 145 -25.98 -5.11 -2.00
C SER A 145 -25.91 -3.57 -1.96
N PRO A 146 -26.44 -2.91 -0.90
CA PRO A 146 -26.31 -1.47 -0.71
C PRO A 146 -24.85 -0.99 -0.64
N VAL A 147 -23.91 -1.90 -0.33
CA VAL A 147 -22.45 -1.63 -0.31
C VAL A 147 -21.87 -1.52 -1.72
N SER A 148 -22.57 -1.98 -2.75
CA SER A 148 -22.15 -1.95 -4.15
C SER A 148 -22.20 -0.56 -4.79
N LYS A 149 -22.81 0.44 -4.15
CA LYS A 149 -22.86 1.81 -4.67
C LYS A 149 -21.45 2.41 -4.67
N MET A 150 -20.81 2.41 -5.84
CA MET A 150 -19.47 2.97 -6.04
C MET A 150 -19.42 4.48 -5.87
N PHE A 151 -20.45 5.19 -6.34
CA PHE A 151 -20.50 6.64 -6.36
C PHE A 151 -21.59 7.13 -5.40
N ILE A 152 -21.17 7.69 -4.28
CA ILE A 152 -22.06 8.37 -3.34
C ILE A 152 -22.02 9.84 -3.68
N THR A 153 -23.12 10.36 -4.24
CA THR A 153 -23.25 11.75 -4.72
C THR A 153 -23.72 12.72 -3.65
N ASP A 154 -24.02 12.24 -2.45
CA ASP A 154 -24.44 13.07 -1.34
C ASP A 154 -23.23 13.83 -0.75
N TRP A 155 -23.25 15.16 -0.86
CA TRP A 155 -22.17 16.06 -0.42
C TRP A 155 -21.89 15.99 1.09
N HIS A 156 -22.92 15.72 1.88
CA HIS A 156 -22.80 15.64 3.34
C HIS A 156 -22.31 14.28 3.83
N HIS A 157 -22.30 13.28 2.96
CA HIS A 157 -21.86 11.95 3.33
C HIS A 157 -20.32 11.90 3.46
N GLU A 158 -19.83 11.25 4.52
CA GLU A 158 -18.38 11.08 4.75
C GLU A 158 -17.64 10.43 3.56
N ARG A 159 -18.34 9.54 2.85
CA ARG A 159 -17.83 8.81 1.68
C ARG A 159 -18.20 9.47 0.34
N PHE A 160 -18.40 10.78 0.33
CA PHE A 160 -18.65 11.52 -0.91
C PHE A 160 -17.55 11.27 -1.93
N PHE A 161 -17.93 10.96 -3.18
CA PHE A 161 -16.99 10.44 -4.18
C PHE A 161 -15.82 11.38 -4.48
N LEU A 162 -16.03 12.70 -4.54
CA LEU A 162 -14.93 13.65 -4.77
C LEU A 162 -13.94 13.68 -3.61
N LYS A 163 -14.40 13.61 -2.36
CA LYS A 163 -13.50 13.54 -1.20
C LYS A 163 -12.59 12.32 -1.26
N GLN A 164 -13.17 11.16 -1.61
CA GLN A 164 -12.42 9.92 -1.75
C GLN A 164 -11.48 9.95 -2.98
N PHE A 165 -11.93 10.54 -4.09
CA PHE A 165 -11.11 10.67 -5.30
C PHE A 165 -9.87 11.53 -5.04
N PHE A 166 -10.04 12.71 -4.46
CA PHE A 166 -8.92 13.60 -4.13
C PHE A 166 -8.04 13.07 -2.99
N SER A 167 -8.58 12.27 -2.10
CA SER A 167 -7.78 11.56 -1.08
C SER A 167 -6.86 10.49 -1.67
N GLY A 168 -7.21 9.96 -2.85
CA GLY A 168 -6.39 9.00 -3.58
C GLY A 168 -5.40 9.64 -4.58
N MET A 169 -5.53 10.92 -4.90
CA MET A 169 -4.67 11.63 -5.84
C MET A 169 -3.41 12.16 -5.16
#